data_f1f1b0d537f4e2f83ec4bf9aff472c3a
#
_entry.id   f1f1b0d537f4e2f83ec4bf9aff472c3a
#
_cell.length_a   1.000
_cell.length_b   1.000
_cell.length_c   1.000
_cell.angle_alpha   90.00
_cell.angle_beta   90.00
_cell.angle_gamma   90.00
#
_symmetry.space_group_name_H-M   'P 1'
#
loop_
_entity.id
_entity.type
_entity.pdbx_description
1 polymer ?
#
loop_
_entity_poly.entity_id
_entity_poly.type
_entity_poly.pdbx_seq_one_letter_code
_entity_poly.pdbx_strand_id
1 'polypeptide(L)'
;MHESTDHKDHRRLGRELDLFDTDRLIGAGLPYWLPDGAAVRHALEEYVREVERLAGYRHVHSPVLGKRELYEISGHWAHYSEDMFPPMRLGGEEVVLRPSLCPHHAVIFRARPRSHRDLPLRLAELGGMFRSEMSGVLGGLTRVRSIQLNDAHIFCRPDQVAEEVRSALALIHGAYRALGIEPARHRLSLPAEGGKYVADPEMWQRAGRLLAEALDEAGVPYEEEVGEAAFYGPKIDVQVVDRAGRESTLSTVQVDFHQPDRFDLGYTGPDGARHRPVMVHRAVIGSVERAVAHLIEVHQGAFPAWLAPVQLLVQPVAEEQRQQAEALVHLALRQGLRAELADPQAGTLAARVRAGRLVPYQAVIGAAEAADGLVSLRLRDGRRMGPLPEARALQLIGTEARPSEAHVDHH
;
A
#
# COMPACT_ATOMS: atom_id res chain seq x y z
N MET A 1 13.26 -22.26 30.08
CA MET A 1 12.03 -22.63 29.34
C MET A 1 11.87 -21.58 28.25
N HIS A 2 12.24 -21.89 26.98
CA HIS A 2 11.93 -21.02 25.84
C HIS A 2 10.44 -21.19 25.57
N GLU A 3 9.64 -20.19 25.91
CA GLU A 3 8.33 -20.05 25.30
C GLU A 3 8.56 -19.91 23.79
N SER A 4 8.31 -20.98 23.04
CA SER A 4 8.13 -20.89 21.62
C SER A 4 6.83 -20.12 21.41
N THR A 5 6.91 -18.81 21.28
CA THR A 5 5.82 -18.00 20.76
C THR A 5 5.56 -18.52 19.35
N ASP A 6 4.46 -19.28 19.20
CA ASP A 6 3.98 -19.83 17.91
C ASP A 6 3.52 -18.64 17.04
N HIS A 7 4.49 -17.92 16.46
CA HIS A 7 4.25 -16.77 15.61
C HIS A 7 3.67 -17.29 14.28
N LYS A 8 2.38 -17.06 14.11
CA LYS A 8 1.68 -17.42 12.88
C LYS A 8 2.04 -16.45 11.78
N ASP A 9 2.48 -16.99 10.64
CA ASP A 9 2.71 -16.19 9.44
C ASP A 9 1.38 -15.73 8.82
N HIS A 10 1.47 -14.76 7.88
CA HIS A 10 0.29 -14.20 7.22
C HIS A 10 -0.56 -15.24 6.48
N ARG A 11 0.02 -16.35 5.99
CA ARG A 11 -0.70 -17.42 5.26
C ARG A 11 -1.62 -18.19 6.20
N ARG A 12 -1.14 -18.50 7.40
CA ARG A 12 -1.93 -19.20 8.41
C ARG A 12 -2.98 -18.27 9.01
N LEU A 13 -2.58 -17.06 9.42
CA LEU A 13 -3.51 -16.05 9.95
C LEU A 13 -4.55 -15.63 8.92
N GLY A 14 -4.15 -15.45 7.66
CA GLY A 14 -5.06 -15.09 6.59
C GLY A 14 -6.21 -16.07 6.42
N ARG A 15 -5.93 -17.36 6.51
CA ARG A 15 -6.97 -18.42 6.47
C ARG A 15 -7.78 -18.49 7.78
N GLU A 16 -7.12 -18.41 8.94
CA GLU A 16 -7.81 -18.46 10.24
C GLU A 16 -8.76 -17.28 10.47
N LEU A 17 -8.49 -16.15 9.81
CA LEU A 17 -9.25 -14.90 9.91
C LEU A 17 -10.10 -14.59 8.67
N ASP A 18 -10.22 -15.53 7.74
CA ASP A 18 -10.98 -15.39 6.50
C ASP A 18 -10.60 -14.11 5.69
N LEU A 19 -9.29 -13.80 5.58
CA LEU A 19 -8.82 -12.60 4.88
C LEU A 19 -8.58 -12.86 3.38
N PHE A 20 -7.95 -13.97 3.05
CA PHE A 20 -7.67 -14.36 1.66
C PHE A 20 -7.46 -15.87 1.54
N ASP A 21 -7.59 -16.37 0.32
CA ASP A 21 -7.29 -17.76 0.02
C ASP A 21 -6.75 -17.89 -1.41
N THR A 22 -6.41 -19.12 -1.80
CA THR A 22 -5.93 -19.51 -3.12
C THR A 22 -6.68 -20.73 -3.61
N ASP A 23 -6.93 -20.84 -4.90
CA ASP A 23 -7.58 -21.99 -5.50
C ASP A 23 -6.80 -22.51 -6.72
N ARG A 24 -6.80 -23.84 -6.89
CA ARG A 24 -6.11 -24.50 -8.01
C ARG A 24 -6.64 -24.05 -9.38
N LEU A 25 -7.93 -23.74 -9.50
CA LEU A 25 -8.56 -23.31 -10.74
C LEU A 25 -8.20 -21.86 -11.09
N ILE A 26 -7.98 -21.01 -10.09
CA ILE A 26 -7.51 -19.63 -10.30
C ILE A 26 -6.02 -19.64 -10.65
N GLY A 27 -5.23 -20.46 -9.95
CA GLY A 27 -3.83 -20.67 -10.26
C GLY A 27 -2.86 -20.22 -9.18
N ALA A 28 -1.64 -20.73 -9.24
CA ALA A 28 -0.59 -20.44 -8.28
C ALA A 28 -0.14 -18.97 -8.38
N GLY A 29 0.04 -18.30 -7.24
CA GLY A 29 0.44 -16.89 -7.17
C GLY A 29 -0.67 -15.91 -7.51
N LEU A 30 -1.91 -16.37 -7.52
CA LEU A 30 -3.12 -15.58 -7.77
C LEU A 30 -4.08 -15.71 -6.58
N PRO A 31 -3.76 -15.12 -5.42
CA PRO A 31 -4.64 -15.11 -4.26
C PRO A 31 -5.89 -14.29 -4.55
N TYR A 32 -7.00 -14.66 -3.90
CA TYR A 32 -8.21 -13.87 -3.91
C TYR A 32 -8.58 -13.42 -2.49
N TRP A 33 -9.19 -12.25 -2.40
CA TRP A 33 -9.58 -11.64 -1.14
C TRP A 33 -10.97 -12.12 -0.72
N LEU A 34 -11.09 -12.53 0.55
CA LEU A 34 -12.36 -12.78 1.20
C LEU A 34 -12.93 -11.46 1.74
N PRO A 35 -14.21 -11.39 2.16
CA PRO A 35 -14.85 -10.12 2.54
C PRO A 35 -14.05 -9.29 3.54
N ASP A 36 -13.53 -9.89 4.62
CA ASP A 36 -12.76 -9.20 5.65
C ASP A 36 -11.41 -8.72 5.13
N GLY A 37 -10.73 -9.54 4.35
CA GLY A 37 -9.48 -9.14 3.69
C GLY A 37 -9.69 -8.04 2.66
N ALA A 38 -10.78 -8.08 1.91
CA ALA A 38 -11.15 -7.03 0.97
C ALA A 38 -11.45 -5.70 1.70
N ALA A 39 -12.08 -5.75 2.88
CA ALA A 39 -12.31 -4.57 3.71
C ALA A 39 -11.00 -3.93 4.21
N VAL A 40 -10.04 -4.75 4.70
CA VAL A 40 -8.69 -4.29 5.09
C VAL A 40 -7.97 -3.66 3.90
N ARG A 41 -7.96 -4.36 2.76
CA ARG A 41 -7.36 -3.87 1.52
C ARG A 41 -7.96 -2.53 1.11
N HIS A 42 -9.28 -2.41 1.10
CA HIS A 42 -9.99 -1.20 0.69
C HIS A 42 -9.66 -0.02 1.60
N ALA A 43 -9.67 -0.22 2.92
CA ALA A 43 -9.28 0.80 3.88
C ALA A 43 -7.83 1.28 3.69
N LEU A 44 -6.90 0.36 3.40
CA LEU A 44 -5.51 0.69 3.09
C LEU A 44 -5.40 1.50 1.79
N GLU A 45 -6.11 1.10 0.73
CA GLU A 45 -6.12 1.80 -0.55
C GLU A 45 -6.72 3.21 -0.44
N GLU A 46 -7.80 3.38 0.33
CA GLU A 46 -8.39 4.71 0.60
C GLU A 46 -7.41 5.61 1.35
N TYR A 47 -6.77 5.09 2.40
CA TYR A 47 -5.76 5.82 3.16
C TYR A 47 -4.62 6.32 2.26
N VAL A 48 -4.06 5.44 1.44
CA VAL A 48 -2.94 5.79 0.56
C VAL A 48 -3.35 6.86 -0.46
N ARG A 49 -4.53 6.72 -1.09
CA ARG A 49 -5.04 7.73 -2.01
C ARG A 49 -5.21 9.09 -1.34
N GLU A 50 -5.68 9.11 -0.10
CA GLU A 50 -5.90 10.37 0.62
C GLU A 50 -4.59 11.06 0.97
N VAL A 51 -3.59 10.35 1.52
CA VAL A 51 -2.29 10.94 1.85
C VAL A 51 -1.55 11.42 0.59
N GLU A 52 -1.67 10.71 -0.51
CA GLU A 52 -1.14 11.13 -1.82
C GLU A 52 -1.83 12.39 -2.33
N ARG A 53 -3.16 12.43 -2.26
CA ARG A 53 -3.94 13.61 -2.66
C ARG A 53 -3.53 14.84 -1.86
N LEU A 54 -3.38 14.71 -0.54
CA LEU A 54 -2.93 15.78 0.35
C LEU A 54 -1.49 16.23 0.02
N ALA A 55 -0.63 15.31 -0.39
CA ALA A 55 0.74 15.59 -0.85
C ALA A 55 0.81 16.11 -2.31
N GLY A 56 -0.33 16.43 -2.93
CA GLY A 56 -0.39 17.04 -4.27
C GLY A 56 -0.24 16.08 -5.43
N TYR A 57 -0.38 14.77 -5.21
CA TYR A 57 -0.42 13.80 -6.30
C TYR A 57 -1.77 13.81 -7.03
N ARG A 58 -1.73 13.63 -8.33
CA ARG A 58 -2.90 13.46 -9.19
C ARG A 58 -3.03 12.00 -9.55
N HIS A 59 -4.15 11.38 -9.17
CA HIS A 59 -4.41 10.00 -9.52
C HIS A 59 -4.81 9.86 -10.99
N VAL A 60 -4.21 8.86 -11.63
CA VAL A 60 -4.52 8.44 -12.99
C VAL A 60 -4.96 6.99 -13.00
N HIS A 61 -5.53 6.55 -14.10
CA HIS A 61 -5.86 5.15 -14.32
C HIS A 61 -5.49 4.77 -15.74
N SER A 62 -4.62 3.79 -15.89
CA SER A 62 -4.11 3.33 -17.17
C SER A 62 -4.41 1.84 -17.40
N PRO A 63 -4.54 1.39 -18.65
CA PRO A 63 -4.88 0.00 -18.96
C PRO A 63 -3.76 -0.95 -18.54
N VAL A 64 -4.13 -2.17 -18.14
CA VAL A 64 -3.19 -3.22 -17.76
C VAL A 64 -2.49 -3.88 -18.97
N LEU A 65 -2.96 -3.59 -20.17
CA LEU A 65 -2.41 -4.07 -21.43
C LEU A 65 -1.74 -2.92 -22.17
N GLY A 66 -0.62 -3.21 -22.83
CA GLY A 66 0.03 -2.30 -23.75
C GLY A 66 0.62 -3.06 -24.93
N LYS A 67 0.88 -2.36 -26.05
CA LYS A 67 1.64 -2.95 -27.14
C LYS A 67 3.06 -3.30 -26.66
N ARG A 68 3.63 -4.38 -27.17
CA ARG A 68 5.02 -4.78 -26.90
C ARG A 68 6.01 -3.63 -27.14
N GLU A 69 5.80 -2.83 -28.19
CA GLU A 69 6.60 -1.65 -28.50
C GLU A 69 6.76 -0.67 -27.34
N LEU A 70 5.72 -0.48 -26.51
CA LEU A 70 5.79 0.36 -25.31
C LEU A 70 6.90 -0.10 -24.33
N TYR A 71 7.06 -1.41 -24.21
CA TYR A 71 8.04 -2.03 -23.31
C TYR A 71 9.42 -2.16 -23.96
N GLU A 72 9.51 -2.16 -25.29
CA GLU A 72 10.76 -2.02 -26.04
C GLU A 72 11.32 -0.59 -25.89
N ILE A 73 10.47 0.43 -26.02
CA ILE A 73 10.86 1.83 -25.80
C ILE A 73 11.37 2.03 -24.38
N SER A 74 10.67 1.56 -23.37
CA SER A 74 11.04 1.73 -21.97
C SER A 74 12.25 0.89 -21.52
N GLY A 75 12.70 -0.07 -22.33
CA GLY A 75 13.78 -0.99 -22.01
C GLY A 75 13.37 -2.23 -21.22
N HIS A 76 12.12 -2.32 -20.74
CA HIS A 76 11.66 -3.50 -19.98
C HIS A 76 11.76 -4.79 -20.80
N TRP A 77 11.49 -4.73 -22.11
CA TRP A 77 11.60 -5.92 -22.96
C TRP A 77 13.02 -6.46 -23.05
N ALA A 78 14.01 -5.59 -23.09
CA ALA A 78 15.42 -5.99 -23.19
C ALA A 78 16.00 -6.50 -21.87
N HIS A 79 15.57 -5.94 -20.73
CA HIS A 79 16.19 -6.16 -19.42
C HIS A 79 15.34 -6.98 -18.44
N TYR A 80 14.06 -7.23 -18.78
CA TYR A 80 13.07 -7.77 -17.84
C TYR A 80 12.12 -8.79 -18.47
N SER A 81 12.33 -9.20 -19.74
CA SER A 81 11.40 -10.07 -20.47
C SER A 81 11.20 -11.44 -19.84
N GLU A 82 12.18 -11.98 -19.11
CA GLU A 82 12.08 -13.27 -18.42
C GLU A 82 11.01 -13.27 -17.32
N ASP A 83 10.77 -12.11 -16.70
CA ASP A 83 9.76 -11.93 -15.67
C ASP A 83 8.40 -11.47 -16.22
N MET A 84 8.28 -11.25 -17.53
CA MET A 84 7.03 -10.83 -18.15
C MET A 84 6.19 -12.02 -18.60
N PHE A 85 4.86 -11.89 -18.53
CA PHE A 85 3.98 -12.86 -19.17
C PHE A 85 4.20 -12.86 -20.69
N PRO A 86 4.07 -14.02 -21.36
CA PRO A 86 4.20 -14.10 -22.81
C PRO A 86 3.22 -13.14 -23.52
N PRO A 87 3.62 -12.53 -24.64
CA PRO A 87 2.74 -11.65 -25.39
C PRO A 87 1.54 -12.39 -25.96
N MET A 88 0.42 -11.71 -26.02
CA MET A 88 -0.80 -12.17 -26.66
C MET A 88 -0.93 -11.54 -28.06
N ARG A 89 -1.47 -12.27 -29.02
CA ARG A 89 -1.76 -11.73 -30.37
C ARG A 89 -3.18 -11.20 -30.44
N LEU A 90 -3.32 -9.96 -30.87
CA LEU A 90 -4.60 -9.29 -31.07
C LEU A 90 -4.58 -8.52 -32.41
N GLY A 91 -5.34 -9.02 -33.39
CA GLY A 91 -5.49 -8.32 -34.68
C GLY A 91 -4.16 -8.11 -35.46
N GLY A 92 -3.17 -9.02 -35.28
CA GLY A 92 -1.84 -8.90 -35.91
C GLY A 92 -0.81 -8.14 -35.08
N GLU A 93 -1.19 -7.56 -33.95
CA GLU A 93 -0.30 -6.89 -33.00
C GLU A 93 0.01 -7.81 -31.80
N GLU A 94 1.14 -7.58 -31.15
CA GLU A 94 1.47 -8.20 -29.86
C GLU A 94 1.14 -7.22 -28.74
N VAL A 95 0.30 -7.67 -27.78
CA VAL A 95 -0.03 -6.98 -26.55
C VAL A 95 0.49 -7.76 -25.36
N VAL A 96 0.88 -7.05 -24.32
CA VAL A 96 1.55 -7.59 -23.14
C VAL A 96 0.83 -7.13 -21.88
N LEU A 97 0.68 -8.02 -20.89
CA LEU A 97 0.34 -7.61 -19.53
C LEU A 97 1.50 -6.79 -18.95
N ARG A 98 1.21 -5.61 -18.46
CA ARG A 98 2.26 -4.68 -17.99
C ARG A 98 3.04 -5.22 -16.79
N PRO A 99 4.39 -5.24 -16.84
CA PRO A 99 5.23 -5.60 -15.70
C PRO A 99 5.45 -4.42 -14.74
N SER A 100 5.10 -3.19 -15.18
CA SER A 100 5.33 -1.93 -14.49
C SER A 100 4.39 -0.84 -15.00
N LEU A 101 4.16 0.22 -14.22
CA LEU A 101 3.29 1.35 -14.57
C LEU A 101 4.04 2.51 -15.24
N CYS A 102 5.35 2.63 -15.02
CA CYS A 102 6.16 3.75 -15.51
C CYS A 102 6.01 4.06 -17.01
N PRO A 103 5.96 3.07 -17.96
CA PRO A 103 5.81 3.39 -19.37
C PRO A 103 4.49 4.10 -19.69
N HIS A 104 3.40 3.72 -19.00
CA HIS A 104 2.11 4.35 -19.16
C HIS A 104 2.12 5.80 -18.65
N HIS A 105 2.73 6.05 -17.48
CA HIS A 105 2.84 7.40 -16.92
C HIS A 105 3.72 8.30 -17.78
N ALA A 106 4.78 7.78 -18.40
CA ALA A 106 5.58 8.50 -19.38
C ALA A 106 4.74 8.94 -20.60
N VAL A 107 3.88 8.06 -21.11
CA VAL A 107 2.95 8.39 -22.20
C VAL A 107 1.92 9.43 -21.76
N ILE A 108 1.38 9.34 -20.53
CA ILE A 108 0.45 10.35 -19.98
C ILE A 108 1.13 11.71 -19.86
N PHE A 109 2.38 11.77 -19.39
CA PHE A 109 3.15 13.01 -19.34
C PHE A 109 3.29 13.62 -20.73
N ARG A 110 3.70 12.80 -21.72
CA ARG A 110 3.93 13.22 -23.12
C ARG A 110 2.66 13.65 -23.86
N ALA A 111 1.47 13.22 -23.41
CA ALA A 111 0.20 13.48 -24.08
C ALA A 111 -0.19 14.98 -24.14
N ARG A 112 0.50 15.85 -23.42
CA ARG A 112 0.25 17.29 -23.38
C ARG A 112 1.58 18.06 -23.43
N PRO A 113 1.66 19.23 -24.08
CA PRO A 113 2.77 20.17 -23.92
C PRO A 113 2.94 20.54 -22.44
N ARG A 114 4.20 20.63 -21.97
CA ARG A 114 4.55 20.96 -20.59
C ARG A 114 5.48 22.16 -20.57
N SER A 115 5.37 22.98 -19.53
CA SER A 115 6.29 24.05 -19.23
C SER A 115 6.95 23.82 -17.85
N HIS A 116 8.01 24.55 -17.54
CA HIS A 116 8.67 24.51 -16.23
C HIS A 116 7.70 24.84 -15.08
N ARG A 117 6.58 25.53 -15.32
CA ARG A 117 5.54 25.87 -14.34
C ARG A 117 4.63 24.71 -14.00
N ASP A 118 4.58 23.70 -14.88
CA ASP A 118 3.77 22.49 -14.66
C ASP A 118 4.51 21.45 -13.81
N LEU A 119 5.78 21.71 -13.47
CA LEU A 119 6.66 20.80 -12.74
C LEU A 119 6.92 21.29 -11.30
N PRO A 120 6.92 20.39 -10.31
CA PRO A 120 6.80 18.93 -10.45
C PRO A 120 5.38 18.49 -10.78
N LEU A 121 5.25 17.52 -11.69
CA LEU A 121 3.99 16.83 -11.96
C LEU A 121 4.03 15.45 -11.30
N ARG A 122 3.23 15.25 -10.28
CA ARG A 122 3.15 14.01 -9.51
C ARG A 122 1.93 13.19 -9.96
N LEU A 123 2.17 12.05 -10.63
CA LEU A 123 1.12 11.11 -11.07
C LEU A 123 1.16 9.86 -10.20
N ALA A 124 0.04 9.48 -9.60
CA ALA A 124 -0.09 8.27 -8.79
C ALA A 124 -1.14 7.33 -9.35
N GLU A 125 -0.92 6.03 -9.19
CA GLU A 125 -1.88 4.99 -9.57
C GLU A 125 -1.77 3.80 -8.61
N LEU A 126 -2.89 3.38 -8.05
CA LEU A 126 -3.03 2.03 -7.52
C LEU A 126 -3.36 1.13 -8.72
N GLY A 127 -2.33 0.55 -9.30
CA GLY A 127 -2.43 -0.11 -10.59
C GLY A 127 -2.03 -1.58 -10.57
N GLY A 128 -2.82 -2.41 -11.27
CA GLY A 128 -2.47 -3.82 -11.50
C GLY A 128 -1.24 -3.95 -12.38
N MET A 129 -0.27 -4.76 -11.98
CA MET A 129 0.84 -5.21 -12.81
C MET A 129 1.06 -6.71 -12.66
N PHE A 130 1.81 -7.32 -13.59
CA PHE A 130 1.86 -8.78 -13.70
C PHE A 130 3.29 -9.26 -13.92
N ARG A 131 3.67 -10.29 -13.17
CA ARG A 131 4.99 -10.95 -13.29
C ARG A 131 4.83 -12.45 -13.36
N SER A 132 5.52 -13.09 -14.30
CA SER A 132 5.44 -14.54 -14.56
C SER A 132 6.22 -15.38 -13.57
N GLU A 133 6.41 -14.91 -12.37
CA GLU A 133 7.17 -15.54 -11.27
C GLU A 133 7.18 -17.08 -11.33
N MET A 134 8.34 -17.68 -11.15
CA MET A 134 8.46 -19.14 -11.05
C MET A 134 7.72 -19.67 -9.82
N SER A 135 7.09 -20.85 -9.94
CA SER A 135 6.28 -21.42 -8.85
C SER A 135 7.04 -21.59 -7.53
N GLY A 136 8.34 -21.88 -7.59
CA GLY A 136 9.18 -22.10 -6.39
C GLY A 136 9.48 -20.86 -5.55
N VAL A 137 9.20 -19.65 -6.08
CA VAL A 137 9.46 -18.39 -5.35
C VAL A 137 8.19 -17.72 -4.84
N LEU A 138 7.01 -18.28 -5.13
CA LEU A 138 5.74 -17.74 -4.69
C LEU A 138 5.57 -17.87 -3.17
N GLY A 139 5.00 -16.85 -2.52
CA GLY A 139 4.96 -16.77 -1.05
C GLY A 139 3.69 -16.13 -0.49
N GLY A 140 2.54 -16.80 -0.58
CA GLY A 140 1.28 -16.24 -0.07
C GLY A 140 0.97 -14.90 -0.71
N LEU A 141 0.86 -13.83 0.08
CA LEU A 141 0.69 -12.45 -0.41
C LEU A 141 2.03 -11.72 -0.64
N THR A 142 3.16 -12.24 -0.15
CA THR A 142 4.44 -11.52 -0.23
C THR A 142 5.07 -11.57 -1.62
N ARG A 143 4.78 -12.62 -2.39
CA ARG A 143 5.24 -12.75 -3.79
C ARG A 143 4.16 -13.42 -4.64
N VAL A 144 3.53 -12.62 -5.47
CA VAL A 144 2.36 -12.98 -6.28
C VAL A 144 2.59 -12.64 -7.76
N ARG A 145 1.77 -13.20 -8.65
CA ARG A 145 1.84 -12.97 -10.11
C ARG A 145 0.97 -11.80 -10.57
N SER A 146 -0.11 -11.51 -9.86
CA SER A 146 -0.97 -10.33 -10.05
C SER A 146 -0.78 -9.42 -8.86
N ILE A 147 -0.25 -8.24 -9.09
CA ILE A 147 0.23 -7.30 -8.08
C ILE A 147 -0.58 -6.01 -8.22
N GLN A 148 -1.18 -5.55 -7.13
CA GLN A 148 -1.73 -4.20 -7.06
C GLN A 148 -0.65 -3.29 -6.46
N LEU A 149 0.00 -2.50 -7.29
CA LEU A 149 1.09 -1.64 -6.86
C LEU A 149 0.59 -0.24 -6.54
N ASN A 150 1.00 0.30 -5.39
CA ASN A 150 0.92 1.71 -5.09
C ASN A 150 2.13 2.41 -5.72
N ASP A 151 1.97 2.89 -6.92
CA ASP A 151 3.05 3.44 -7.72
C ASP A 151 2.80 4.90 -8.08
N ALA A 152 3.85 5.69 -8.09
CA ALA A 152 3.79 7.06 -8.58
C ALA A 152 5.08 7.46 -9.28
N HIS A 153 4.90 8.37 -10.24
CA HIS A 153 5.99 8.93 -11.03
C HIS A 153 5.92 10.45 -10.97
N ILE A 154 6.99 11.04 -10.46
CA ILE A 154 7.15 12.49 -10.33
C ILE A 154 8.04 12.96 -11.47
N PHE A 155 7.48 13.75 -12.36
CA PHE A 155 8.24 14.39 -13.42
C PHE A 155 8.64 15.77 -12.93
N CYS A 156 9.94 15.99 -12.76
CA CYS A 156 10.46 17.23 -12.17
C CYS A 156 11.67 17.78 -12.94
N ARG A 157 12.02 19.01 -12.64
CA ARG A 157 13.28 19.59 -13.13
C ARG A 157 14.46 19.02 -12.34
N PRO A 158 15.68 19.01 -12.90
CA PRO A 158 16.87 18.52 -12.20
C PRO A 158 17.11 19.17 -10.81
N ASP A 159 16.77 20.45 -10.66
CA ASP A 159 16.91 21.20 -9.42
C ASP A 159 15.83 20.87 -8.36
N GLN A 160 14.78 20.16 -8.72
CA GLN A 160 13.72 19.73 -7.83
C GLN A 160 13.89 18.31 -7.29
N VAL A 161 14.82 17.51 -7.84
CA VAL A 161 14.92 16.06 -7.54
C VAL A 161 15.13 15.80 -6.04
N ALA A 162 16.06 16.52 -5.40
CA ALA A 162 16.37 16.31 -3.98
C ALA A 162 15.14 16.56 -3.09
N GLU A 163 14.39 17.63 -3.38
CA GLU A 163 13.14 17.96 -2.65
C GLU A 163 12.07 16.89 -2.86
N GLU A 164 11.88 16.41 -4.09
CA GLU A 164 10.89 15.37 -4.38
C GLU A 164 11.23 14.03 -3.72
N VAL A 165 12.53 13.69 -3.62
CA VAL A 165 12.98 12.49 -2.92
C VAL A 165 12.72 12.62 -1.41
N ARG A 166 13.06 13.77 -0.79
CA ARG A 166 12.78 14.02 0.63
C ARG A 166 11.29 13.97 0.93
N SER A 167 10.47 14.61 0.11
CA SER A 167 9.00 14.58 0.24
C SER A 167 8.45 13.16 0.13
N ALA A 168 8.99 12.35 -0.77
CA ALA A 168 8.61 10.94 -0.90
C ALA A 168 8.98 10.12 0.35
N LEU A 169 10.17 10.32 0.91
CA LEU A 169 10.61 9.66 2.15
C LEU A 169 9.73 10.08 3.34
N ALA A 170 9.41 11.37 3.47
CA ALA A 170 8.52 11.88 4.52
C ALA A 170 7.13 11.24 4.43
N LEU A 171 6.58 11.11 3.21
CA LEU A 171 5.31 10.45 2.96
C LEU A 171 5.34 8.96 3.35
N ILE A 172 6.40 8.24 3.01
CA ILE A 172 6.61 6.84 3.40
C ILE A 172 6.65 6.70 4.93
N HIS A 173 7.45 7.51 5.61
CA HIS A 173 7.57 7.48 7.07
C HIS A 173 6.25 7.85 7.76
N GLY A 174 5.50 8.82 7.21
CA GLY A 174 4.16 9.15 7.69
C GLY A 174 3.19 7.98 7.60
N ALA A 175 3.18 7.30 6.45
CA ALA A 175 2.35 6.11 6.25
C ALA A 175 2.75 4.96 7.19
N TYR A 176 4.03 4.72 7.40
CA TYR A 176 4.50 3.68 8.31
C TYR A 176 4.05 3.94 9.75
N ARG A 177 4.14 5.18 10.24
CA ARG A 177 3.60 5.53 11.56
C ARG A 177 2.12 5.24 11.70
N ALA A 178 1.31 5.62 10.71
CA ALA A 178 -0.14 5.38 10.71
C ALA A 178 -0.50 3.88 10.66
N LEU A 179 0.34 3.07 10.00
CA LEU A 179 0.18 1.63 9.85
C LEU A 179 0.78 0.83 11.01
N GLY A 180 1.55 1.46 11.89
CA GLY A 180 2.28 0.79 12.96
C GLY A 180 3.42 -0.09 12.42
N ILE A 181 4.04 0.32 11.32
CA ILE A 181 5.19 -0.35 10.69
C ILE A 181 6.48 0.33 11.15
N GLU A 182 7.44 -0.45 11.62
CA GLU A 182 8.78 0.02 11.93
C GLU A 182 9.72 -0.34 10.78
N PRO A 183 10.40 0.65 10.15
CA PRO A 183 11.43 0.36 9.17
C PRO A 183 12.62 -0.31 9.86
N ALA A 184 13.13 -1.39 9.29
CA ALA A 184 14.32 -2.07 9.80
C ALA A 184 15.59 -1.31 9.43
N ARG A 185 15.69 -0.89 8.17
CA ARG A 185 16.79 -0.06 7.66
C ARG A 185 16.41 0.59 6.32
N HIS A 186 17.19 1.61 5.94
CA HIS A 186 17.18 2.16 4.58
C HIS A 186 18.42 1.68 3.84
N ARG A 187 18.24 1.33 2.59
CA ARG A 187 19.28 0.81 1.72
C ARG A 187 19.38 1.66 0.47
N LEU A 188 20.56 2.19 0.20
CA LEU A 188 20.88 2.81 -1.08
C LEU A 188 21.41 1.74 -2.03
N SER A 189 20.56 1.28 -2.94
CA SER A 189 20.86 0.22 -3.88
C SER A 189 21.52 0.77 -5.14
N LEU A 190 22.74 0.34 -5.39
CA LEU A 190 23.62 0.78 -6.48
C LEU A 190 23.77 -0.36 -7.52
N PRO A 191 24.19 -0.03 -8.77
CA PRO A 191 24.41 -1.05 -9.80
C PRO A 191 25.68 -1.87 -9.50
N ALA A 192 25.66 -3.15 -9.89
CA ALA A 192 26.87 -3.95 -9.97
C ALA A 192 27.55 -3.74 -11.33
N GLU A 193 28.80 -4.17 -11.45
CA GLU A 193 29.47 -4.25 -12.75
C GLU A 193 28.80 -5.28 -13.67
N GLY A 194 28.47 -4.87 -14.89
CA GLY A 194 27.96 -5.73 -15.97
C GLY A 194 26.44 -5.92 -16.04
N GLY A 195 26.02 -6.51 -17.07
CA GLY A 195 24.81 -7.27 -17.44
C GLY A 195 23.51 -6.48 -17.62
N LYS A 196 22.71 -6.30 -16.60
CA LYS A 196 21.31 -5.83 -16.73
C LYS A 196 21.14 -4.30 -16.67
N TYR A 197 22.19 -3.56 -16.34
CA TYR A 197 22.12 -2.12 -16.07
C TYR A 197 22.38 -1.30 -17.33
N VAL A 198 21.75 -0.13 -17.42
CA VAL A 198 22.01 0.84 -18.49
C VAL A 198 23.47 1.29 -18.44
N ALA A 199 24.14 1.27 -19.60
CA ALA A 199 25.57 1.61 -19.72
C ALA A 199 25.80 3.14 -19.77
N ASP A 200 25.58 3.82 -18.64
CA ASP A 200 25.78 5.27 -18.48
C ASP A 200 26.36 5.58 -17.08
N PRO A 201 27.70 5.47 -16.89
CA PRO A 201 28.32 5.69 -15.59
C PRO A 201 28.08 7.09 -15.00
N GLU A 202 27.98 8.13 -15.84
CA GLU A 202 27.76 9.51 -15.37
C GLU A 202 26.35 9.67 -14.80
N MET A 203 25.35 9.09 -15.46
CA MET A 203 23.97 9.03 -14.99
C MET A 203 23.89 8.32 -13.64
N TRP A 204 24.53 7.16 -13.49
CA TRP A 204 24.55 6.38 -12.25
C TRP A 204 25.16 7.15 -11.08
N GLN A 205 26.32 7.79 -11.33
CA GLN A 205 26.99 8.60 -10.32
C GLN A 205 26.15 9.81 -9.89
N ARG A 206 25.53 10.50 -10.86
CA ARG A 206 24.67 11.66 -10.59
C ARG A 206 23.43 11.27 -9.80
N ALA A 207 22.71 10.21 -10.22
CA ALA A 207 21.51 9.75 -9.56
C ALA A 207 21.80 9.21 -8.15
N GLY A 208 22.89 8.45 -7.97
CA GLY A 208 23.33 7.95 -6.67
C GLY A 208 23.63 9.08 -5.67
N ARG A 209 24.34 10.11 -6.11
CA ARG A 209 24.61 11.29 -5.25
C ARG A 209 23.32 11.99 -4.82
N LEU A 210 22.37 12.21 -5.73
CA LEU A 210 21.10 12.85 -5.40
C LEU A 210 20.30 12.09 -4.34
N LEU A 211 20.32 10.75 -4.40
CA LEU A 211 19.65 9.91 -3.40
C LEU A 211 20.40 9.94 -2.06
N ALA A 212 21.73 9.88 -2.07
CA ALA A 212 22.55 9.96 -0.86
C ALA A 212 22.35 11.32 -0.15
N GLU A 213 22.48 12.43 -0.90
CA GLU A 213 22.23 13.78 -0.40
C GLU A 213 20.85 13.94 0.23
N ALA A 214 19.81 13.39 -0.41
CA ALA A 214 18.44 13.44 0.13
C ALA A 214 18.29 12.66 1.44
N LEU A 215 18.96 11.51 1.59
CA LEU A 215 18.99 10.73 2.83
C LEU A 215 19.74 11.45 3.94
N ASP A 216 20.90 12.02 3.62
CA ASP A 216 21.73 12.80 4.56
C ASP A 216 20.98 14.03 5.07
N GLU A 217 20.36 14.81 4.17
CA GLU A 217 19.58 15.99 4.52
C GLU A 217 18.31 15.64 5.33
N ALA A 218 17.71 14.47 5.08
CA ALA A 218 16.60 13.96 5.88
C ALA A 218 17.03 13.38 7.23
N GLY A 219 18.34 13.26 7.50
CA GLY A 219 18.87 12.64 8.71
C GLY A 219 18.55 11.14 8.82
N VAL A 220 18.37 10.47 7.68
CA VAL A 220 17.99 9.05 7.62
C VAL A 220 19.25 8.21 7.45
N PRO A 221 19.63 7.37 8.43
CA PRO A 221 20.77 6.47 8.29
C PRO A 221 20.49 5.41 7.22
N TYR A 222 21.49 5.09 6.41
CA TYR A 222 21.36 4.11 5.33
C TYR A 222 22.65 3.31 5.14
N GLU A 223 22.51 2.18 4.44
CA GLU A 223 23.60 1.31 4.01
C GLU A 223 23.62 1.24 2.48
N GLU A 224 24.81 1.27 1.88
CA GLU A 224 24.96 1.06 0.44
C GLU A 224 25.00 -0.44 0.12
N GLU A 225 24.28 -0.85 -0.94
CA GLU A 225 24.29 -2.23 -1.41
C GLU A 225 24.39 -2.29 -2.93
N VAL A 226 25.44 -2.97 -3.40
CA VAL A 226 25.76 -3.09 -4.82
C VAL A 226 25.03 -4.29 -5.42
N GLY A 227 24.43 -4.10 -6.61
CA GLY A 227 23.75 -5.18 -7.34
C GLY A 227 22.23 -5.18 -7.22
N GLU A 228 21.68 -4.33 -6.36
CA GLU A 228 20.23 -4.30 -6.05
C GLU A 228 19.47 -3.15 -6.73
N ALA A 229 20.15 -2.29 -7.52
CA ALA A 229 19.52 -1.20 -8.25
C ALA A 229 18.50 -1.69 -9.30
N ALA A 230 17.59 -0.81 -9.72
CA ALA A 230 16.80 -1.03 -10.92
C ALA A 230 17.71 -0.94 -12.16
N PHE A 231 17.32 -1.52 -13.31
CA PHE A 231 18.17 -1.50 -14.49
C PHE A 231 18.41 -0.07 -15.03
N TYR A 232 17.51 0.87 -14.72
CA TYR A 232 17.50 2.25 -15.20
C TYR A 232 18.00 3.29 -14.19
N GLY A 233 18.22 2.92 -12.92
CA GLY A 233 18.69 3.87 -11.91
C GLY A 233 18.82 3.29 -10.50
N PRO A 234 19.55 4.00 -9.64
CA PRO A 234 19.69 3.65 -8.23
C PRO A 234 18.38 3.89 -7.47
N LYS A 235 18.26 3.25 -6.31
CA LYS A 235 17.06 3.37 -5.49
C LYS A 235 17.34 3.37 -4.00
N ILE A 236 16.51 4.06 -3.25
CA ILE A 236 16.36 3.89 -1.81
C ILE A 236 15.31 2.81 -1.60
N ASP A 237 15.67 1.74 -0.91
CA ASP A 237 14.76 0.69 -0.47
C ASP A 237 14.53 0.81 1.04
N VAL A 238 13.26 0.90 1.46
CA VAL A 238 12.90 0.84 2.88
C VAL A 238 12.59 -0.60 3.23
N GLN A 239 13.45 -1.18 4.07
CA GLN A 239 13.37 -2.56 4.48
C GLN A 239 12.50 -2.72 5.72
N VAL A 240 11.70 -3.77 5.74
CA VAL A 240 10.94 -4.23 6.91
C VAL A 240 11.30 -5.68 7.21
N VAL A 241 11.18 -6.06 8.47
CA VAL A 241 11.45 -7.43 8.91
C VAL A 241 10.14 -8.07 9.38
N ASP A 242 9.86 -9.26 8.88
CA ASP A 242 8.73 -10.05 9.34
C ASP A 242 9.04 -10.70 10.70
N ARG A 243 8.03 -11.31 11.32
CA ARG A 243 8.20 -11.97 12.63
C ARG A 243 9.11 -13.21 12.59
N ALA A 244 9.40 -13.73 11.41
CA ALA A 244 10.37 -14.80 11.23
C ALA A 244 11.80 -14.28 11.06
N GLY A 245 12.02 -12.96 11.14
CA GLY A 245 13.31 -12.32 10.95
C GLY A 245 13.72 -12.17 9.49
N ARG A 246 12.80 -12.36 8.54
CA ARG A 246 13.11 -12.21 7.10
C ARG A 246 12.90 -10.76 6.69
N GLU A 247 13.94 -10.21 6.09
CA GLU A 247 13.91 -8.85 5.54
C GLU A 247 13.27 -8.82 4.16
N SER A 248 12.54 -7.75 3.88
CA SER A 248 11.97 -7.49 2.56
C SER A 248 11.78 -6.00 2.32
N THR A 249 11.91 -5.58 1.05
CA THR A 249 11.60 -4.21 0.64
C THR A 249 10.09 -4.01 0.60
N LEU A 250 9.59 -3.01 1.33
CA LEU A 250 8.19 -2.61 1.28
C LEU A 250 8.01 -1.33 0.46
N SER A 251 8.84 -0.31 0.66
CA SER A 251 8.74 0.98 -0.03
C SER A 251 10.03 1.30 -0.78
N THR A 252 9.91 2.09 -1.85
CA THR A 252 11.07 2.49 -2.66
C THR A 252 10.94 3.92 -3.16
N VAL A 253 12.10 4.59 -3.37
CA VAL A 253 12.24 5.84 -4.12
C VAL A 253 13.41 5.68 -5.09
N GLN A 254 13.21 6.02 -6.37
CA GLN A 254 14.20 5.79 -7.42
C GLN A 254 14.33 7.03 -8.30
N VAL A 255 15.54 7.34 -8.74
CA VAL A 255 15.80 8.45 -9.66
C VAL A 255 16.19 7.89 -11.02
N ASP A 256 15.45 8.32 -12.05
CA ASP A 256 15.52 7.82 -13.42
C ASP A 256 15.71 8.96 -14.43
N PHE A 257 16.85 8.97 -15.06
CA PHE A 257 17.17 9.83 -16.20
C PHE A 257 16.97 9.10 -17.53
N HIS A 258 16.91 7.77 -17.52
CA HIS A 258 16.89 6.92 -18.70
C HIS A 258 15.53 6.93 -19.41
N GLN A 259 14.42 6.65 -18.68
CA GLN A 259 13.11 6.59 -19.30
C GLN A 259 12.63 7.93 -19.87
N PRO A 260 12.84 9.10 -19.21
CA PRO A 260 12.55 10.39 -19.84
C PRO A 260 13.24 10.59 -21.19
N ASP A 261 14.47 10.07 -21.35
CA ASP A 261 15.20 10.12 -22.62
C ASP A 261 14.60 9.16 -23.65
N ARG A 262 14.36 7.92 -23.28
CA ARG A 262 13.78 6.89 -24.14
C ARG A 262 12.40 7.25 -24.70
N PHE A 263 11.56 7.90 -23.92
CA PHE A 263 10.24 8.38 -24.33
C PHE A 263 10.26 9.77 -24.97
N ASP A 264 11.43 10.35 -25.15
CA ASP A 264 11.60 11.73 -25.64
C ASP A 264 10.71 12.72 -24.89
N LEU A 265 10.68 12.64 -23.57
CA LEU A 265 9.91 13.57 -22.73
C LEU A 265 10.54 14.95 -22.78
N GLY A 266 9.75 16.00 -22.67
CA GLY A 266 10.26 17.36 -22.68
C GLY A 266 9.30 18.36 -22.06
N TYR A 267 9.87 19.45 -21.55
CA TYR A 267 9.14 20.64 -21.11
C TYR A 267 9.83 21.90 -21.60
N THR A 268 9.08 22.98 -21.74
CA THR A 268 9.63 24.30 -22.12
C THR A 268 10.15 24.99 -20.87
N GLY A 269 11.44 25.32 -20.84
CA GLY A 269 12.09 26.04 -19.76
C GLY A 269 11.75 27.54 -19.72
N PRO A 270 12.22 28.26 -18.68
CA PRO A 270 12.05 29.71 -18.60
C PRO A 270 12.82 30.46 -19.70
N ASP A 271 13.83 29.82 -20.29
CA ASP A 271 14.62 30.29 -21.44
C ASP A 271 13.92 30.07 -22.79
N GLY A 272 12.73 29.45 -22.79
CA GLY A 272 12.00 29.09 -24.00
C GLY A 272 12.53 27.84 -24.72
N ALA A 273 13.62 27.24 -24.25
CA ALA A 273 14.18 26.02 -24.80
C ALA A 273 13.47 24.77 -24.29
N ARG A 274 13.64 23.66 -25.02
CA ARG A 274 13.13 22.34 -24.60
C ARG A 274 14.15 21.67 -23.68
N HIS A 275 13.71 21.30 -22.49
CA HIS A 275 14.50 20.60 -21.49
C HIS A 275 13.95 19.20 -21.21
N ARG A 276 14.82 18.29 -20.74
CA ARG A 276 14.47 16.93 -20.32
C ARG A 276 14.08 16.91 -18.84
N PRO A 277 12.90 16.40 -18.45
CA PRO A 277 12.60 16.18 -17.04
C PRO A 277 13.39 14.99 -16.50
N VAL A 278 13.50 14.92 -15.17
CA VAL A 278 13.87 13.71 -14.43
C VAL A 278 12.59 13.02 -13.98
N MET A 279 12.59 11.69 -13.91
CA MET A 279 11.51 10.92 -13.37
C MET A 279 11.94 10.33 -12.01
N VAL A 280 11.16 10.62 -10.96
CA VAL A 280 11.32 9.97 -9.66
C VAL A 280 10.18 8.97 -9.50
N HIS A 281 10.54 7.69 -9.37
CA HIS A 281 9.60 6.62 -9.08
C HIS A 281 9.48 6.48 -7.56
N ARG A 282 8.28 6.26 -7.06
CA ARG A 282 8.08 5.99 -5.65
C ARG A 282 6.88 5.08 -5.39
N ALA A 283 7.04 4.21 -4.40
CA ALA A 283 5.98 3.38 -3.84
C ALA A 283 5.94 3.58 -2.33
N VAL A 284 4.80 4.08 -1.78
CA VAL A 284 4.66 4.33 -0.33
C VAL A 284 4.54 3.03 0.45
N ILE A 285 3.73 2.11 -0.04
CA ILE A 285 3.46 0.81 0.59
C ILE A 285 3.86 -0.37 -0.30
N GLY A 286 4.48 -0.10 -1.45
CA GLY A 286 4.79 -1.12 -2.44
C GLY A 286 3.54 -1.81 -2.99
N SER A 287 3.52 -3.14 -3.03
CA SER A 287 2.31 -3.87 -3.39
C SER A 287 1.35 -3.95 -2.22
N VAL A 288 0.05 -3.79 -2.51
CA VAL A 288 -1.03 -3.93 -1.51
C VAL A 288 -0.99 -5.31 -0.87
N GLU A 289 -0.72 -6.35 -1.64
CA GLU A 289 -0.62 -7.73 -1.14
C GLU A 289 0.49 -7.86 -0.11
N ARG A 290 1.70 -7.36 -0.40
CA ARG A 290 2.84 -7.42 0.52
C ARG A 290 2.62 -6.57 1.76
N ALA A 291 2.05 -5.37 1.59
CA ALA A 291 1.70 -4.51 2.72
C ALA A 291 0.70 -5.19 3.66
N VAL A 292 -0.38 -5.76 3.14
CA VAL A 292 -1.37 -6.48 3.95
C VAL A 292 -0.76 -7.73 4.59
N ALA A 293 0.11 -8.49 3.90
CA ALA A 293 0.83 -9.61 4.51
C ALA A 293 1.62 -9.17 5.75
N HIS A 294 2.37 -8.07 5.61
CA HIS A 294 3.15 -7.50 6.70
C HIS A 294 2.25 -7.02 7.87
N LEU A 295 1.16 -6.33 7.56
CA LEU A 295 0.19 -5.86 8.55
C LEU A 295 -0.50 -7.02 9.30
N ILE A 296 -0.83 -8.12 8.62
CA ILE A 296 -1.37 -9.33 9.26
C ILE A 296 -0.36 -9.85 10.31
N GLU A 297 0.92 -9.90 9.96
CA GLU A 297 1.97 -10.41 10.86
C GLU A 297 2.28 -9.44 12.00
N VAL A 298 2.36 -8.14 11.75
CA VAL A 298 2.61 -7.12 12.78
C VAL A 298 1.47 -7.10 13.79
N HIS A 299 0.23 -7.02 13.32
CA HIS A 299 -0.95 -6.85 14.17
C HIS A 299 -1.56 -8.18 14.62
N GLN A 300 -1.13 -9.34 14.10
CA GLN A 300 -1.69 -10.66 14.40
C GLN A 300 -3.24 -10.69 14.30
N GLY A 301 -3.79 -9.96 13.32
CA GLY A 301 -5.22 -9.79 13.10
C GLY A 301 -5.90 -8.71 13.96
N ALA A 302 -5.21 -8.17 14.96
CA ALA A 302 -5.72 -7.08 15.80
C ALA A 302 -5.41 -5.71 15.17
N PHE A 303 -5.89 -5.48 13.95
CA PHE A 303 -5.61 -4.26 13.18
C PHE A 303 -5.98 -2.97 13.93
N PRO A 304 -5.32 -1.83 13.66
CA PRO A 304 -5.79 -0.51 14.09
C PRO A 304 -7.27 -0.31 13.75
N ALA A 305 -8.00 0.47 14.55
CA ALA A 305 -9.44 0.59 14.40
C ALA A 305 -9.86 1.05 12.99
N TRP A 306 -9.12 1.99 12.40
CA TRP A 306 -9.39 2.48 11.05
C TRP A 306 -9.18 1.42 9.95
N LEU A 307 -8.30 0.44 10.18
CA LEU A 307 -7.95 -0.61 9.23
C LEU A 307 -8.75 -1.92 9.46
N ALA A 308 -9.33 -2.10 10.65
CA ALA A 308 -10.03 -3.33 11.03
C ALA A 308 -11.20 -3.64 10.07
N PRO A 309 -11.36 -4.91 9.62
CA PRO A 309 -12.47 -5.29 8.73
C PRO A 309 -13.83 -4.99 9.35
N VAL A 310 -13.99 -5.31 10.64
CA VAL A 310 -15.13 -4.94 11.47
C VAL A 310 -14.63 -3.99 12.55
N GLN A 311 -15.15 -2.76 12.57
CA GLN A 311 -14.77 -1.75 13.56
C GLN A 311 -15.65 -1.81 14.80
N LEU A 312 -16.94 -2.13 14.61
CA LEU A 312 -17.93 -2.23 15.67
C LEU A 312 -18.70 -3.54 15.55
N LEU A 313 -18.64 -4.39 16.57
CA LEU A 313 -19.50 -5.56 16.71
C LEU A 313 -20.58 -5.26 17.73
N VAL A 314 -21.86 -5.24 17.31
CA VAL A 314 -22.99 -5.01 18.19
C VAL A 314 -23.44 -6.33 18.78
N GLN A 315 -23.51 -6.40 20.11
CA GLN A 315 -23.77 -7.60 20.92
C GLN A 315 -25.10 -7.48 21.68
N PRO A 316 -26.26 -7.84 21.12
CA PRO A 316 -27.48 -7.95 21.92
C PRO A 316 -27.32 -9.04 22.96
N VAL A 317 -27.72 -8.79 24.22
CA VAL A 317 -27.59 -9.78 25.29
C VAL A 317 -28.52 -10.96 25.02
N ALA A 318 -29.74 -10.70 24.57
CA ALA A 318 -30.72 -11.70 24.20
C ALA A 318 -31.52 -11.30 22.93
N GLU A 319 -32.39 -12.16 22.43
CA GLU A 319 -33.14 -11.95 21.18
C GLU A 319 -34.01 -10.69 21.24
N GLU A 320 -34.54 -10.35 22.40
CA GLU A 320 -35.43 -9.20 22.63
C GLU A 320 -34.71 -7.86 22.30
N GLN A 321 -33.37 -7.80 22.36
CA GLN A 321 -32.58 -6.61 22.00
C GLN A 321 -32.12 -6.60 20.55
N ARG A 322 -32.42 -7.64 19.75
CA ARG A 322 -31.96 -7.74 18.35
C ARG A 322 -32.35 -6.53 17.51
N GLN A 323 -33.63 -6.11 17.60
CA GLN A 323 -34.14 -5.00 16.79
C GLN A 323 -33.40 -3.71 17.02
N GLN A 324 -33.07 -3.38 18.28
CA GLN A 324 -32.29 -2.18 18.61
C GLN A 324 -30.82 -2.32 18.17
N ALA A 325 -30.25 -3.51 18.35
CA ALA A 325 -28.88 -3.78 17.88
C ALA A 325 -28.75 -3.63 16.35
N GLU A 326 -29.75 -4.12 15.58
CA GLU A 326 -29.83 -3.91 14.13
C GLU A 326 -29.94 -2.42 13.77
N ALA A 327 -30.76 -1.66 14.50
CA ALA A 327 -30.88 -0.21 14.30
C ALA A 327 -29.54 0.50 14.51
N LEU A 328 -28.77 0.12 15.53
CA LEU A 328 -27.45 0.67 15.81
C LEU A 328 -26.45 0.31 14.71
N VAL A 329 -26.44 -0.94 14.23
CA VAL A 329 -25.62 -1.36 13.09
C VAL A 329 -25.93 -0.51 11.86
N HIS A 330 -27.22 -0.35 11.52
CA HIS A 330 -27.61 0.49 10.38
C HIS A 330 -27.19 1.96 10.55
N LEU A 331 -27.24 2.48 11.77
CA LEU A 331 -26.80 3.84 12.05
C LEU A 331 -25.28 3.96 11.87
N ALA A 332 -24.50 3.00 12.37
CA ALA A 332 -23.06 2.94 12.21
C ALA A 332 -22.64 2.87 10.72
N LEU A 333 -23.29 1.98 9.96
CA LEU A 333 -23.06 1.85 8.51
C LEU A 333 -23.33 3.17 7.75
N ARG A 334 -24.41 3.90 8.09
CA ARG A 334 -24.70 5.20 7.49
C ARG A 334 -23.67 6.27 7.84
N GLN A 335 -22.95 6.11 8.93
CA GLN A 335 -21.84 6.99 9.32
C GLN A 335 -20.48 6.56 8.73
N GLY A 336 -20.48 5.53 7.88
CA GLY A 336 -19.28 5.01 7.22
C GLY A 336 -18.44 4.05 8.06
N LEU A 337 -18.98 3.57 9.20
CA LEU A 337 -18.32 2.54 10.01
C LEU A 337 -18.59 1.16 9.44
N ARG A 338 -17.63 0.27 9.49
CA ARG A 338 -17.79 -1.16 9.24
C ARG A 338 -18.32 -1.81 10.52
N ALA A 339 -19.63 -2.13 10.55
CA ALA A 339 -20.31 -2.64 11.74
C ALA A 339 -21.07 -3.92 11.43
N GLU A 340 -21.09 -4.83 12.38
CA GLU A 340 -21.77 -6.11 12.30
C GLU A 340 -22.60 -6.38 13.55
N LEU A 341 -23.64 -7.25 13.36
CA LEU A 341 -24.46 -7.76 14.43
C LEU A 341 -23.99 -9.15 14.84
N ALA A 342 -23.73 -9.36 16.12
CA ALA A 342 -23.52 -10.70 16.64
C ALA A 342 -24.86 -11.43 16.83
N ASP A 343 -24.93 -12.68 16.39
CA ASP A 343 -26.13 -13.50 16.60
C ASP A 343 -26.31 -13.82 18.09
N PRO A 344 -27.40 -13.38 18.75
CA PRO A 344 -27.65 -13.67 20.16
C PRO A 344 -27.78 -15.16 20.46
N GLN A 345 -28.08 -15.99 19.46
CA GLN A 345 -28.23 -17.45 19.60
C GLN A 345 -26.89 -18.20 19.43
N ALA A 346 -25.81 -17.53 19.01
CA ALA A 346 -24.47 -18.13 18.84
C ALA A 346 -23.75 -18.39 20.18
N GLY A 347 -24.45 -18.68 21.25
CA GLY A 347 -23.90 -18.99 22.56
C GLY A 347 -24.05 -17.85 23.59
N THR A 348 -23.37 -18.00 24.73
CA THR A 348 -23.44 -16.99 25.79
C THR A 348 -22.79 -15.67 25.38
N LEU A 349 -23.23 -14.55 25.94
CA LEU A 349 -22.60 -13.24 25.70
C LEU A 349 -21.07 -13.29 25.93
N ALA A 350 -20.62 -13.96 26.98
CA ALA A 350 -19.21 -14.11 27.28
C ALA A 350 -18.43 -14.88 26.19
N ALA A 351 -19.06 -15.87 25.57
CA ALA A 351 -18.46 -16.61 24.43
C ALA A 351 -18.38 -15.74 23.18
N ARG A 352 -19.46 -15.03 22.87
CA ARG A 352 -19.53 -14.10 21.70
C ARG A 352 -18.54 -12.94 21.85
N VAL A 353 -18.42 -12.34 23.04
CA VAL A 353 -17.42 -11.30 23.34
C VAL A 353 -15.99 -11.83 23.14
N ARG A 354 -15.71 -13.08 23.57
CA ARG A 354 -14.40 -13.70 23.30
C ARG A 354 -14.15 -13.98 21.81
N ALA A 355 -15.17 -14.41 21.09
CA ALA A 355 -15.07 -14.60 19.65
C ALA A 355 -14.73 -13.30 18.94
N GLY A 356 -15.36 -12.17 19.32
CA GLY A 356 -15.08 -10.83 18.80
C GLY A 356 -13.82 -10.14 19.36
N ARG A 357 -12.90 -10.85 20.00
CA ARG A 357 -11.74 -10.25 20.70
C ARG A 357 -10.79 -9.42 19.82
N LEU A 358 -10.80 -9.62 18.51
CA LEU A 358 -9.98 -8.86 17.57
C LEU A 358 -10.66 -7.58 17.09
N VAL A 359 -11.98 -7.47 17.27
CA VAL A 359 -12.75 -6.28 16.90
C VAL A 359 -12.40 -5.13 17.87
N PRO A 360 -12.08 -3.93 17.37
CA PRO A 360 -11.70 -2.79 18.20
C PRO A 360 -12.76 -2.40 19.24
N TYR A 361 -14.04 -2.40 18.84
CA TYR A 361 -15.17 -2.01 19.68
C TYR A 361 -16.28 -3.05 19.63
N GLN A 362 -16.79 -3.41 20.80
CA GLN A 362 -18.00 -4.22 20.94
C GLN A 362 -19.03 -3.44 21.74
N ALA A 363 -20.19 -3.17 21.14
CA ALA A 363 -21.33 -2.49 21.78
C ALA A 363 -22.28 -3.53 22.36
N VAL A 364 -22.39 -3.59 23.68
CA VAL A 364 -23.31 -4.50 24.36
C VAL A 364 -24.62 -3.78 24.66
N ILE A 365 -25.73 -4.42 24.29
CA ILE A 365 -27.11 -3.91 24.54
C ILE A 365 -27.86 -4.96 25.34
N GLY A 366 -28.09 -4.66 26.61
CA GLY A 366 -28.99 -5.42 27.48
C GLY A 366 -30.34 -4.77 27.62
N ALA A 367 -31.20 -5.32 28.47
CA ALA A 367 -32.55 -4.80 28.67
C ALA A 367 -32.57 -3.34 29.22
N ALA A 368 -31.63 -3.00 30.11
CA ALA A 368 -31.51 -1.65 30.66
C ALA A 368 -31.04 -0.66 29.59
N GLU A 369 -29.97 -1.00 28.84
CA GLU A 369 -29.50 -0.17 27.76
C GLU A 369 -30.57 0.05 26.70
N ALA A 370 -31.31 -1.01 26.37
CA ALA A 370 -32.41 -0.97 25.38
C ALA A 370 -33.53 -0.01 25.79
N ALA A 371 -33.91 -0.01 27.07
CA ALA A 371 -34.99 0.86 27.56
C ALA A 371 -34.68 2.35 27.48
N ASP A 372 -33.37 2.71 27.62
CA ASP A 372 -32.92 4.09 27.71
C ASP A 372 -32.21 4.59 26.44
N GLY A 373 -32.11 3.79 25.38
CA GLY A 373 -31.37 4.15 24.14
C GLY A 373 -29.89 4.28 24.36
N LEU A 374 -29.31 3.46 25.22
CA LEU A 374 -27.92 3.45 25.61
C LEU A 374 -27.18 2.21 25.08
N VAL A 375 -25.85 2.24 25.12
CA VAL A 375 -24.96 1.11 24.83
C VAL A 375 -23.78 1.10 25.80
N SER A 376 -23.32 -0.09 26.14
CA SER A 376 -22.10 -0.31 26.92
C SER A 376 -20.98 -0.73 25.98
N LEU A 377 -19.89 0.06 25.85
CA LEU A 377 -18.77 -0.28 24.98
C LEU A 377 -17.72 -1.12 25.72
N ARG A 378 -17.21 -2.12 25.02
CA ARG A 378 -16.02 -2.89 25.38
C ARG A 378 -14.98 -2.67 24.33
N LEU A 379 -13.81 -2.20 24.74
CA LEU A 379 -12.68 -1.99 23.87
C LEU A 379 -11.80 -3.26 23.87
N ARG A 380 -11.09 -3.48 22.79
CA ARG A 380 -10.19 -4.64 22.62
C ARG A 380 -9.09 -4.71 23.69
N ASP A 381 -8.63 -3.56 24.20
CA ASP A 381 -7.64 -3.46 25.29
C ASP A 381 -8.19 -3.83 26.68
N GLY A 382 -9.46 -4.22 26.77
CA GLY A 382 -10.14 -4.61 28.01
C GLY A 382 -10.86 -3.47 28.74
N ARG A 383 -10.67 -2.23 28.34
CA ARG A 383 -11.44 -1.09 28.88
C ARG A 383 -12.93 -1.25 28.61
N ARG A 384 -13.74 -0.70 29.51
CA ARG A 384 -15.20 -0.63 29.37
C ARG A 384 -15.65 0.81 29.55
N MET A 385 -16.62 1.21 28.75
CA MET A 385 -17.20 2.53 28.80
C MET A 385 -18.72 2.43 28.74
N GLY A 386 -19.38 3.30 29.46
CA GLY A 386 -20.83 3.42 29.39
C GLY A 386 -21.53 3.01 30.69
N PRO A 387 -22.88 2.98 30.64
CA PRO A 387 -23.72 3.18 29.47
C PRO A 387 -23.62 4.59 28.87
N LEU A 388 -23.61 4.67 27.53
CA LEU A 388 -23.50 5.91 26.74
C LEU A 388 -24.67 6.00 25.75
N PRO A 389 -25.17 7.21 25.42
CA PRO A 389 -26.07 7.36 24.28
C PRO A 389 -25.44 6.83 22.99
N GLU A 390 -26.23 6.11 22.17
CA GLU A 390 -25.75 5.50 20.90
C GLU A 390 -25.00 6.49 20.02
N ALA A 391 -25.51 7.71 19.85
CA ALA A 391 -24.85 8.75 19.06
C ALA A 391 -23.46 9.13 19.60
N ARG A 392 -23.30 9.15 20.92
CA ARG A 392 -22.01 9.45 21.55
C ARG A 392 -21.03 8.31 21.37
N ALA A 393 -21.48 7.07 21.49
CA ALA A 393 -20.67 5.90 21.25
C ALA A 393 -20.14 5.87 19.80
N LEU A 394 -21.01 6.10 18.82
CA LEU A 394 -20.62 6.16 17.41
C LEU A 394 -19.69 7.31 17.09
N GLN A 395 -19.86 8.48 17.72
CA GLN A 395 -18.94 9.61 17.57
C GLN A 395 -17.53 9.27 18.07
N LEU A 396 -17.41 8.62 19.24
CA LEU A 396 -16.12 8.18 19.80
C LEU A 396 -15.43 7.19 18.84
N ILE A 397 -16.17 6.17 18.41
CA ILE A 397 -15.66 5.16 17.49
C ILE A 397 -15.23 5.82 16.18
N GLY A 398 -16.05 6.70 15.60
CA GLY A 398 -15.77 7.38 14.35
C GLY A 398 -14.54 8.28 14.40
N THR A 399 -14.17 8.81 15.57
CA THR A 399 -12.94 9.59 15.75
C THR A 399 -11.70 8.67 15.69
N GLU A 400 -11.71 7.55 16.41
CA GLU A 400 -10.60 6.60 16.44
C GLU A 400 -10.56 5.65 15.21
N ALA A 401 -11.70 5.55 14.50
CA ALA A 401 -11.78 4.80 13.24
C ALA A 401 -11.18 5.53 12.03
N ARG A 402 -10.59 6.69 12.25
CA ARG A 402 -9.81 7.41 11.23
C ARG A 402 -8.32 7.15 11.41
N PRO A 403 -7.54 7.07 10.33
CA PRO A 403 -6.10 7.07 10.44
C PRO A 403 -5.66 8.32 11.21
N SER A 404 -4.71 8.21 12.13
CA SER A 404 -4.09 9.39 12.71
C SER A 404 -3.58 10.27 11.57
N GLU A 405 -3.93 11.57 11.59
CA GLU A 405 -3.47 12.49 10.56
C GLU A 405 -1.96 12.35 10.44
N ALA A 406 -1.50 11.89 9.30
CA ALA A 406 -0.10 12.03 8.95
C ALA A 406 0.14 13.53 8.85
N HIS A 407 0.74 14.12 9.89
CA HIS A 407 1.26 15.48 9.80
C HIS A 407 2.29 15.45 8.66
N VAL A 408 1.86 15.86 7.50
CA VAL A 408 2.76 16.34 6.47
C VAL A 408 3.16 17.71 6.96
N ASP A 409 4.27 17.76 7.71
CA ASP A 409 4.88 19.03 8.07
C ASP A 409 5.28 19.72 6.75
N HIS A 410 4.46 20.67 6.35
CA HIS A 410 4.80 21.61 5.29
C HIS A 410 5.82 22.60 5.85
N HIS A 411 7.11 22.30 5.68
CA HIS A 411 8.19 23.27 5.85
C HIS A 411 8.78 23.65 4.51
#